data_03be68dd6fe568865bae5cf0646f13b7
#
_entry.id   03be68dd6fe568865bae5cf0646f13b7
#
_cell.length_a   1.000
_cell.length_b   1.000
_cell.length_c   1.000
_cell.angle_alpha   90.00
_cell.angle_beta   90.00
_cell.angle_gamma   90.00
#
_symmetry.space_group_name_H-M   'P 1'
#
loop_
_entity.id
_entity.type
_entity.pdbx_description
1 polymer ?
#
loop_
_entity_poly.entity_id
_entity_poly.type
_entity_poly.pdbx_seq_one_letter_code
_entity_poly.pdbx_strand_id
1 'polypeptide(L)'
;MLMVATSEKALRNAVQALGEKIELKDLGEPKYILGLEVKRDKTQGTISINQKKYIGEVLKRYGMENSKPVSTPIELGLAQEKTAGQREEKSLIGSLMYLVQGTRPDIAFAVNYLSEFSKNFTIQHWSMAKRVLRYLQGTCEACITYTAGKEPMMGYTNASWNEVATGSSRSAYVFTVCGAAVTWKSKKQPIVALSTCEAEYVALTEAMKEGSWLNNFFQELCLNKYSPGTITIKCDNQSAIKMIKNPVQNQRSKHINLKYLYLRNQVENGNFTVEYLPTEFMIADALTKPMPRAKNLYCAKGCGLFF
;
A
#
# COMPACT_ATOMS: atom_id res chain seq x y z
N MET A 1 -14.05 -8.35 19.34
CA MET A 1 -12.60 -8.54 19.64
C MET A 1 -12.09 -9.69 18.80
N LEU A 2 -10.86 -9.60 18.23
CA LEU A 2 -10.18 -10.70 17.57
C LEU A 2 -9.13 -11.27 18.55
N MET A 3 -9.15 -12.58 18.74
CA MET A 3 -8.14 -13.29 19.53
C MET A 3 -7.37 -14.26 18.64
N VAL A 4 -6.05 -14.22 18.73
CA VAL A 4 -5.13 -15.11 18.02
C VAL A 4 -4.18 -15.74 19.04
N ALA A 5 -3.94 -17.04 18.92
CA ALA A 5 -3.02 -17.75 19.80
C ALA A 5 -2.24 -18.81 19.01
N THR A 6 -1.09 -19.21 19.56
CA THR A 6 -0.21 -20.23 18.98
C THR A 6 -0.78 -21.65 19.10
N SER A 7 -1.75 -21.86 19.99
CA SER A 7 -2.43 -23.15 20.18
C SER A 7 -3.90 -22.96 20.59
N GLU A 8 -4.73 -23.93 20.28
CA GLU A 8 -6.14 -23.96 20.70
C GLU A 8 -6.31 -23.91 22.22
N LYS A 9 -5.42 -24.58 22.95
CA LYS A 9 -5.43 -24.57 24.43
C LYS A 9 -5.18 -23.16 24.97
N ALA A 10 -4.21 -22.43 24.42
CA ALA A 10 -3.93 -21.05 24.82
C ALA A 10 -5.11 -20.13 24.51
N LEU A 11 -5.77 -20.31 23.35
CA LEU A 11 -6.95 -19.56 22.98
C LEU A 11 -8.11 -19.81 23.96
N ARG A 12 -8.42 -21.08 24.27
CA ARG A 12 -9.48 -21.43 25.22
C ARG A 12 -9.22 -20.88 26.61
N ASN A 13 -7.98 -20.96 27.10
CA ASN A 13 -7.62 -20.40 28.41
C ASN A 13 -7.82 -18.87 28.44
N ALA A 14 -7.44 -18.16 27.37
CA ALA A 14 -7.65 -16.72 27.27
C ALA A 14 -9.14 -16.35 27.23
N VAL A 15 -9.94 -17.08 26.46
CA VAL A 15 -11.43 -16.90 26.41
C VAL A 15 -12.04 -17.14 27.78
N GLN A 16 -11.65 -18.20 28.48
CA GLN A 16 -12.16 -18.50 29.82
C GLN A 16 -11.79 -17.41 30.83
N ALA A 17 -10.53 -16.99 30.89
CA ALA A 17 -10.08 -15.95 31.81
C ALA A 17 -10.75 -14.59 31.58
N LEU A 18 -11.09 -14.28 30.32
CA LEU A 18 -11.87 -13.08 30.01
C LEU A 18 -13.35 -13.27 30.36
N GLY A 19 -13.92 -14.46 30.12
CA GLY A 19 -15.31 -14.79 30.42
C GLY A 19 -15.65 -14.71 31.90
N GLU A 20 -14.68 -14.89 32.79
CA GLU A 20 -14.83 -14.69 34.24
C GLU A 20 -15.04 -13.21 34.64
N LYS A 21 -14.64 -12.26 33.76
CA LYS A 21 -14.69 -10.82 34.02
C LYS A 21 -15.73 -10.08 33.22
N ILE A 22 -16.08 -10.57 32.03
CA ILE A 22 -17.01 -9.93 31.10
C ILE A 22 -17.84 -11.01 30.40
N GLU A 23 -19.11 -10.72 30.12
CA GLU A 23 -19.94 -11.58 29.30
C GLU A 23 -19.38 -11.66 27.89
N LEU A 24 -19.01 -12.86 27.44
CA LEU A 24 -18.44 -13.11 26.13
C LEU A 24 -19.33 -14.05 25.32
N LYS A 25 -19.56 -13.71 24.05
CA LYS A 25 -20.13 -14.60 23.06
C LYS A 25 -19.03 -15.01 22.07
N ASP A 26 -18.67 -16.27 22.06
CA ASP A 26 -17.76 -16.81 21.05
C ASP A 26 -18.49 -16.92 19.70
N LEU A 27 -17.97 -16.25 18.67
CA LEU A 27 -18.51 -16.27 17.30
C LEU A 27 -17.74 -17.25 16.39
N GLY A 28 -16.78 -17.99 16.94
CA GLY A 28 -15.93 -18.91 16.20
C GLY A 28 -14.90 -18.23 15.27
N GLU A 29 -14.53 -18.89 14.18
CA GLU A 29 -13.57 -18.33 13.23
C GLU A 29 -14.12 -17.05 12.58
N PRO A 30 -13.31 -15.97 12.51
CA PRO A 30 -13.76 -14.70 11.96
C PRO A 30 -14.00 -14.82 10.46
N LYS A 31 -15.25 -14.57 10.04
CA LYS A 31 -15.64 -14.47 8.62
C LYS A 31 -15.75 -13.02 8.16
N TYR A 32 -15.95 -12.12 9.11
CA TYR A 32 -16.12 -10.69 8.84
C TYR A 32 -15.61 -9.88 10.03
N ILE A 33 -14.65 -8.99 9.80
CA ILE A 33 -14.08 -8.14 10.85
C ILE A 33 -13.67 -6.78 10.28
N LEU A 34 -14.02 -5.69 10.98
CA LEU A 34 -13.68 -4.31 10.60
C LEU A 34 -14.00 -4.01 9.13
N GLY A 35 -15.15 -4.47 8.61
CA GLY A 35 -15.54 -4.25 7.23
C GLY A 35 -14.83 -5.13 6.20
N LEU A 36 -13.95 -6.03 6.63
CA LEU A 36 -13.24 -6.99 5.80
C LEU A 36 -13.90 -8.36 5.87
N GLU A 37 -14.14 -8.97 4.72
CA GLU A 37 -14.46 -10.39 4.63
C GLU A 37 -13.16 -11.19 4.75
N VAL A 38 -13.15 -12.24 5.58
CA VAL A 38 -12.00 -13.11 5.81
C VAL A 38 -12.37 -14.53 5.41
N LYS A 39 -11.59 -15.12 4.51
CA LYS A 39 -11.71 -16.52 4.10
C LYS A 39 -10.40 -17.24 4.41
N ARG A 40 -10.49 -18.27 5.23
CA ARG A 40 -9.33 -19.11 5.58
C ARG A 40 -9.50 -20.50 4.95
N ASP A 41 -8.47 -20.97 4.26
CA ASP A 41 -8.35 -22.34 3.79
C ASP A 41 -7.19 -23.02 4.52
N LYS A 42 -7.52 -23.91 5.45
CA LYS A 42 -6.52 -24.63 6.26
C LYS A 42 -5.78 -25.70 5.45
N THR A 43 -6.40 -26.22 4.38
CA THR A 43 -5.80 -27.27 3.54
C THR A 43 -4.73 -26.68 2.62
N GLN A 44 -4.99 -25.51 2.06
CA GLN A 44 -4.05 -24.76 1.23
C GLN A 44 -3.14 -23.84 2.05
N GLY A 45 -3.38 -23.67 3.34
CA GLY A 45 -2.63 -22.74 4.18
C GLY A 45 -2.77 -21.29 3.75
N THR A 46 -3.96 -20.89 3.27
CA THR A 46 -4.18 -19.52 2.78
C THR A 46 -5.19 -18.75 3.63
N ILE A 47 -4.99 -17.44 3.68
CA ILE A 47 -5.96 -16.47 4.21
C ILE A 47 -6.17 -15.40 3.15
N SER A 48 -7.43 -15.22 2.74
CA SER A 48 -7.83 -14.16 1.80
C SER A 48 -8.70 -13.13 2.50
N ILE A 49 -8.46 -11.85 2.21
CA ILE A 49 -9.24 -10.73 2.72
C ILE A 49 -9.75 -9.87 1.56
N ASN A 50 -10.98 -9.40 1.65
CA ASN A 50 -11.58 -8.52 0.65
C ASN A 50 -12.58 -7.54 1.28
N GLN A 51 -13.03 -6.56 0.48
CA GLN A 51 -14.06 -5.58 0.84
C GLN A 51 -15.23 -5.58 -0.15
N LYS A 52 -15.56 -6.74 -0.74
CA LYS A 52 -16.60 -6.89 -1.76
C LYS A 52 -17.92 -6.23 -1.36
N LYS A 53 -18.41 -6.52 -0.16
CA LYS A 53 -19.66 -5.94 0.35
C LYS A 53 -19.61 -4.42 0.38
N TYR A 54 -18.54 -3.85 0.92
CA TYR A 54 -18.37 -2.40 0.99
C TYR A 54 -18.23 -1.76 -0.39
N ILE A 55 -17.53 -2.41 -1.33
CA ILE A 55 -17.47 -1.96 -2.73
C ILE A 55 -18.88 -1.88 -3.32
N GLY A 56 -19.72 -2.91 -3.13
CA GLY A 56 -21.11 -2.92 -3.59
C GLY A 56 -21.94 -1.79 -3.00
N GLU A 57 -21.79 -1.51 -1.70
CA GLU A 57 -22.46 -0.40 -1.02
C GLU A 57 -22.04 0.97 -1.59
N VAL A 58 -20.74 1.16 -1.86
CA VAL A 58 -20.21 2.38 -2.46
C VAL A 58 -20.72 2.54 -3.90
N LEU A 59 -20.67 1.49 -4.72
CA LEU A 59 -21.18 1.52 -6.09
C LEU A 59 -22.67 1.89 -6.13
N LYS A 60 -23.48 1.30 -5.26
CA LYS A 60 -24.91 1.60 -5.12
C LYS A 60 -25.16 3.05 -4.70
N ARG A 61 -24.40 3.55 -3.71
CA ARG A 61 -24.53 4.93 -3.21
C ARG A 61 -24.33 5.96 -4.30
N TYR A 62 -23.43 5.69 -5.26
CA TYR A 62 -23.11 6.59 -6.36
C TYR A 62 -23.76 6.21 -7.70
N GLY A 63 -24.72 5.27 -7.72
CA GLY A 63 -25.45 4.82 -8.91
C GLY A 63 -24.56 4.21 -9.99
N MET A 64 -23.48 3.51 -9.56
CA MET A 64 -22.46 2.96 -10.47
C MET A 64 -22.46 1.41 -10.52
N GLU A 65 -23.44 0.73 -9.89
CA GLU A 65 -23.55 -0.72 -9.86
C GLU A 65 -23.70 -1.37 -11.25
N ASN A 66 -24.28 -0.63 -12.21
CA ASN A 66 -24.46 -1.10 -13.59
C ASN A 66 -23.48 -0.44 -14.56
N SER A 67 -22.43 0.21 -14.04
CA SER A 67 -21.47 0.93 -14.88
C SER A 67 -20.60 -0.05 -15.67
N LYS A 68 -20.24 0.32 -16.94
CA LYS A 68 -19.33 -0.50 -17.75
C LYS A 68 -17.93 -0.54 -17.13
N PRO A 69 -17.40 -1.73 -16.80
CA PRO A 69 -16.08 -1.89 -16.20
C PRO A 69 -14.95 -1.33 -17.09
N VAL A 70 -13.85 -0.92 -16.44
CA VAL A 70 -12.60 -0.51 -17.10
C VAL A 70 -11.42 -1.25 -16.51
N SER A 71 -10.33 -1.35 -17.26
CA SER A 71 -9.19 -2.19 -16.91
C SER A 71 -8.11 -1.52 -16.06
N THR A 72 -8.19 -0.18 -15.88
CA THR A 72 -7.21 0.59 -15.09
C THR A 72 -7.92 1.64 -14.27
N PRO A 73 -7.48 1.92 -13.02
CA PRO A 73 -8.18 2.84 -12.13
C PRO A 73 -8.06 4.31 -12.55
N ILE A 74 -7.01 4.66 -13.29
CA ILE A 74 -6.76 6.02 -13.74
C ILE A 74 -6.12 6.05 -15.13
N GLU A 75 -6.35 7.11 -15.90
CA GLU A 75 -5.70 7.39 -17.19
C GLU A 75 -4.96 8.72 -17.13
N LEU A 76 -3.83 8.80 -17.86
CA LEU A 76 -3.10 10.05 -18.09
C LEU A 76 -3.78 10.91 -19.17
N GLY A 77 -3.65 12.23 -19.05
CA GLY A 77 -3.85 13.13 -20.18
C GLY A 77 -5.15 13.95 -20.18
N LEU A 78 -5.86 14.04 -19.06
CA LEU A 78 -6.99 14.97 -18.94
C LEU A 78 -6.51 16.36 -18.52
N ALA A 79 -6.76 17.38 -19.34
CA ALA A 79 -6.43 18.77 -19.05
C ALA A 79 -7.24 19.29 -17.84
N GLN A 80 -6.68 20.26 -17.12
CA GLN A 80 -7.29 20.81 -15.90
C GLN A 80 -8.24 21.96 -16.24
N GLU A 81 -9.55 21.77 -16.06
CA GLU A 81 -10.51 22.87 -16.00
C GLU A 81 -10.95 23.12 -14.56
N LYS A 82 -11.01 24.39 -14.17
CA LYS A 82 -11.40 24.79 -12.81
C LYS A 82 -12.91 24.97 -12.72
N THR A 83 -13.59 24.13 -11.97
CA THR A 83 -14.98 24.36 -11.51
C THR A 83 -15.12 23.92 -10.07
N ALA A 84 -15.96 24.61 -9.30
CA ALA A 84 -16.13 24.34 -7.88
C ALA A 84 -16.79 22.96 -7.62
N GLY A 85 -16.23 22.20 -6.69
CA GLY A 85 -16.71 20.88 -6.33
C GLY A 85 -17.84 20.87 -5.29
N GLN A 86 -18.60 19.77 -5.27
CA GLN A 86 -19.74 19.54 -4.39
C GLN A 86 -19.35 18.66 -3.16
N ARG A 87 -20.22 18.64 -2.13
CA ARG A 87 -20.03 17.87 -0.87
C ARG A 87 -19.90 16.35 -1.06
N GLU A 88 -20.55 15.82 -2.08
CA GLU A 88 -20.55 14.38 -2.40
C GLU A 88 -19.18 13.83 -2.79
N GLU A 89 -18.33 14.66 -3.37
CA GLU A 89 -16.98 14.29 -3.83
C GLU A 89 -16.05 13.95 -2.67
N LYS A 90 -16.09 14.72 -1.57
CA LYS A 90 -15.30 14.44 -0.36
C LYS A 90 -15.70 13.12 0.29
N SER A 91 -17.00 12.81 0.29
CA SER A 91 -17.53 11.55 0.79
C SER A 91 -17.07 10.36 -0.05
N LEU A 92 -17.04 10.51 -1.39
CA LEU A 92 -16.54 9.47 -2.29
C LEU A 92 -15.05 9.20 -2.05
N ILE A 93 -14.22 10.25 -2.02
CA ILE A 93 -12.77 10.08 -1.78
C ILE A 93 -12.52 9.41 -0.43
N GLY A 94 -13.26 9.79 0.63
CA GLY A 94 -13.19 9.12 1.93
C GLY A 94 -13.53 7.62 1.86
N SER A 95 -14.58 7.27 1.12
CA SER A 95 -14.98 5.86 0.90
C SER A 95 -13.92 5.08 0.11
N LEU A 96 -13.32 5.69 -0.91
CA LEU A 96 -12.23 5.09 -1.69
C LEU A 96 -10.94 4.95 -0.86
N MET A 97 -10.62 5.92 0.01
CA MET A 97 -9.47 5.83 0.94
C MET A 97 -9.61 4.65 1.90
N TYR A 98 -10.82 4.36 2.38
CA TYR A 98 -11.06 3.19 3.21
C TYR A 98 -10.79 1.88 2.46
N LEU A 99 -11.13 1.80 1.16
CA LEU A 99 -10.77 0.66 0.31
C LEU A 99 -9.26 0.55 0.11
N VAL A 100 -8.60 1.69 -0.14
CA VAL A 100 -7.13 1.74 -0.25
C VAL A 100 -6.46 1.19 1.00
N GLN A 101 -6.90 1.59 2.18
CA GLN A 101 -6.29 1.18 3.45
C GLN A 101 -6.57 -0.28 3.80
N GLY A 102 -7.71 -0.83 3.35
CA GLY A 102 -8.12 -2.19 3.70
C GLY A 102 -7.50 -3.27 2.82
N THR A 103 -7.81 -3.26 1.53
CA THR A 103 -7.47 -4.38 0.63
C THR A 103 -7.12 -4.00 -0.80
N ARG A 104 -7.08 -2.69 -1.14
CA ARG A 104 -6.94 -2.25 -2.55
C ARG A 104 -5.72 -1.36 -2.77
N PRO A 105 -4.49 -1.92 -2.69
CA PRO A 105 -3.27 -1.18 -3.04
C PRO A 105 -3.26 -0.70 -4.50
N ASP A 106 -3.93 -1.39 -5.39
CA ASP A 106 -4.01 -1.12 -6.83
C ASP A 106 -4.70 0.21 -7.18
N ILE A 107 -5.55 0.75 -6.32
CA ILE A 107 -6.17 2.08 -6.50
C ILE A 107 -5.48 3.18 -5.67
N ALA A 108 -4.41 2.86 -4.93
CA ALA A 108 -3.80 3.79 -3.98
C ALA A 108 -3.30 5.07 -4.65
N PHE A 109 -2.63 4.97 -5.80
CA PHE A 109 -2.20 6.15 -6.55
C PHE A 109 -3.38 7.03 -6.96
N ALA A 110 -4.38 6.44 -7.63
CA ALA A 110 -5.53 7.18 -8.16
C ALA A 110 -6.28 7.94 -7.06
N VAL A 111 -6.53 7.29 -5.93
CA VAL A 111 -7.29 7.87 -4.81
C VAL A 111 -6.47 8.94 -4.08
N ASN A 112 -5.17 8.69 -3.83
CA ASN A 112 -4.31 9.70 -3.22
C ASN A 112 -4.13 10.92 -4.12
N TYR A 113 -3.96 10.73 -5.43
CA TYR A 113 -3.91 11.82 -6.40
C TYR A 113 -5.19 12.67 -6.34
N LEU A 114 -6.37 12.05 -6.40
CA LEU A 114 -7.65 12.76 -6.34
C LEU A 114 -7.85 13.48 -4.99
N SER A 115 -7.34 12.94 -3.90
CA SER A 115 -7.45 13.55 -2.57
C SER A 115 -6.75 14.91 -2.46
N GLU A 116 -5.70 15.15 -3.25
CA GLU A 116 -4.97 16.43 -3.29
C GLU A 116 -5.84 17.60 -3.77
N PHE A 117 -6.85 17.29 -4.59
CA PHE A 117 -7.76 18.27 -5.18
C PHE A 117 -9.05 18.47 -4.37
N SER A 118 -9.18 17.87 -3.18
CA SER A 118 -10.40 17.90 -2.36
C SER A 118 -10.90 19.31 -2.00
N LYS A 119 -10.06 20.35 -2.11
CA LYS A 119 -10.44 21.75 -1.94
C LYS A 119 -10.90 22.42 -3.23
N ASN A 120 -10.42 21.95 -4.39
CA ASN A 120 -10.65 22.50 -5.73
C ASN A 120 -10.97 21.37 -6.71
N PHE A 121 -11.98 20.57 -6.38
CA PHE A 121 -12.39 19.43 -7.19
C PHE A 121 -13.11 19.93 -8.46
N THR A 122 -12.75 19.39 -9.63
CA THR A 122 -13.32 19.76 -10.92
C THR A 122 -14.17 18.64 -11.49
N ILE A 123 -14.95 18.93 -12.54
CA ILE A 123 -15.70 17.91 -13.30
C ILE A 123 -14.78 16.79 -13.81
N GLN A 124 -13.54 17.12 -14.14
CA GLN A 124 -12.55 16.14 -14.58
C GLN A 124 -12.12 15.22 -13.45
N HIS A 125 -11.85 15.77 -12.25
CA HIS A 125 -11.56 14.96 -11.07
C HIS A 125 -12.73 14.03 -10.72
N TRP A 126 -13.97 14.51 -10.91
CA TRP A 126 -15.18 13.69 -10.77
C TRP A 126 -15.23 12.55 -11.80
N SER A 127 -14.90 12.82 -13.05
CA SER A 127 -14.80 11.79 -14.09
C SER A 127 -13.73 10.74 -13.76
N MET A 128 -12.57 11.18 -13.26
CA MET A 128 -11.52 10.27 -12.78
C MET A 128 -12.00 9.42 -11.59
N ALA A 129 -12.71 10.01 -10.62
CA ALA A 129 -13.27 9.28 -9.49
C ALA A 129 -14.30 8.23 -9.92
N LYS A 130 -15.18 8.58 -10.87
CA LYS A 130 -16.10 7.60 -11.51
C LYS A 130 -15.35 6.50 -12.24
N ARG A 131 -14.19 6.80 -12.85
CA ARG A 131 -13.36 5.77 -13.46
C ARG A 131 -12.84 4.77 -12.42
N VAL A 132 -12.43 5.24 -11.21
CA VAL A 132 -12.06 4.34 -10.11
C VAL A 132 -13.24 3.44 -9.74
N LEU A 133 -14.47 3.98 -9.66
CA LEU A 133 -15.67 3.16 -9.38
C LEU A 133 -15.92 2.11 -10.47
N ARG A 134 -15.77 2.46 -11.75
CA ARG A 134 -15.87 1.50 -12.86
C ARG A 134 -14.79 0.41 -12.81
N TYR A 135 -13.59 0.75 -12.39
CA TYR A 135 -12.54 -0.24 -12.17
C TYR A 135 -12.89 -1.17 -11.00
N LEU A 136 -13.40 -0.62 -9.89
CA LEU A 136 -13.88 -1.40 -8.76
C LEU A 136 -15.06 -2.31 -9.12
N GLN A 137 -15.98 -1.85 -9.99
CA GLN A 137 -17.07 -2.66 -10.52
C GLN A 137 -16.55 -3.92 -11.23
N GLY A 138 -15.51 -3.77 -12.06
CA GLY A 138 -14.91 -4.89 -12.78
C GLY A 138 -13.98 -5.76 -11.92
N THR A 139 -13.66 -5.35 -10.70
CA THR A 139 -12.71 -6.01 -9.80
C THR A 139 -13.24 -6.15 -8.37
N CYS A 140 -14.57 -6.23 -8.20
CA CYS A 140 -15.20 -6.28 -6.88
C CYS A 140 -14.88 -7.56 -6.11
N GLU A 141 -14.55 -8.66 -6.81
CA GLU A 141 -14.16 -9.95 -6.21
C GLU A 141 -12.68 -9.99 -5.80
N ALA A 142 -11.91 -8.95 -6.13
CA ALA A 142 -10.47 -8.94 -5.84
C ALA A 142 -10.19 -9.12 -4.35
N CYS A 143 -9.27 -10.03 -4.03
CA CYS A 143 -8.88 -10.33 -2.66
C CYS A 143 -7.35 -10.36 -2.52
N ILE A 144 -6.84 -9.87 -1.40
CA ILE A 144 -5.45 -10.07 -1.00
C ILE A 144 -5.35 -11.44 -0.36
N THR A 145 -4.44 -12.29 -0.86
CA THR A 145 -4.29 -13.68 -0.39
C THR A 145 -2.88 -13.92 0.13
N TYR A 146 -2.80 -14.24 1.40
CA TYR A 146 -1.57 -14.65 2.10
C TYR A 146 -1.45 -16.17 2.06
N THR A 147 -0.26 -16.66 1.75
CA THR A 147 0.02 -18.10 1.66
C THR A 147 1.10 -18.50 2.67
N ALA A 148 0.80 -19.44 3.54
CA ALA A 148 1.77 -19.94 4.52
C ALA A 148 3.02 -20.52 3.84
N GLY A 149 4.19 -20.29 4.45
CA GLY A 149 5.46 -20.82 3.94
C GLY A 149 6.11 -20.03 2.80
N LYS A 150 5.47 -18.97 2.30
CA LYS A 150 6.11 -18.02 1.40
C LYS A 150 7.05 -17.07 2.14
N GLU A 151 7.81 -16.31 1.36
CA GLU A 151 8.94 -15.48 1.77
C GLU A 151 8.69 -14.61 3.00
N PRO A 152 9.74 -14.34 3.81
CA PRO A 152 9.69 -13.38 4.89
C PRO A 152 9.38 -11.98 4.36
N MET A 153 9.35 -11.01 5.25
CA MET A 153 9.06 -9.61 4.90
C MET A 153 10.01 -9.08 3.82
N MET A 154 9.46 -8.54 2.74
CA MET A 154 10.15 -7.92 1.62
C MET A 154 9.58 -6.52 1.36
N GLY A 155 10.46 -5.52 1.23
CA GLY A 155 10.08 -4.15 0.87
C GLY A 155 10.29 -3.86 -0.62
N TYR A 156 9.43 -3.03 -1.19
CA TYR A 156 9.57 -2.45 -2.53
C TYR A 156 9.34 -0.97 -2.42
N THR A 157 10.19 -0.17 -3.05
CA THR A 157 10.07 1.29 -3.04
C THR A 157 10.28 1.86 -4.42
N ASN A 158 9.58 2.94 -4.71
CA ASN A 158 9.71 3.69 -5.95
C ASN A 158 9.34 5.15 -5.75
N ALA A 159 9.84 6.03 -6.62
CA ALA A 159 9.42 7.41 -6.72
C ALA A 159 9.08 7.81 -8.16
N SER A 160 8.05 8.62 -8.35
CA SER A 160 7.90 9.43 -9.56
C SER A 160 8.54 10.80 -9.31
N TRP A 161 9.32 11.27 -10.28
CA TRP A 161 9.94 12.59 -10.22
C TRP A 161 9.21 13.55 -11.13
N ASN A 162 8.92 14.77 -10.63
CA ASN A 162 8.37 15.89 -11.39
C ASN A 162 7.09 15.52 -12.18
N GLU A 163 6.00 15.20 -11.47
CA GLU A 163 4.70 15.01 -12.11
C GLU A 163 4.29 16.28 -12.90
N VAL A 164 4.03 16.12 -14.19
CA VAL A 164 3.72 17.22 -15.12
C VAL A 164 2.59 18.13 -14.63
N ALA A 165 1.61 17.56 -13.94
CA ALA A 165 0.45 18.30 -13.44
C ALA A 165 0.72 19.12 -12.17
N THR A 166 1.66 18.72 -11.32
CA THR A 166 1.86 19.31 -9.99
C THR A 166 3.29 19.81 -9.74
N GLY A 167 4.25 19.47 -10.61
CA GLY A 167 5.67 19.75 -10.42
C GLY A 167 6.28 19.04 -9.19
N SER A 168 5.55 18.08 -8.63
CA SER A 168 5.92 17.42 -7.38
C SER A 168 6.33 15.98 -7.63
N SER A 169 7.15 15.44 -6.77
CA SER A 169 7.50 14.02 -6.76
C SER A 169 6.56 13.24 -5.85
N ARG A 170 6.41 11.95 -6.10
CA ARG A 170 5.60 11.04 -5.29
C ARG A 170 6.45 9.85 -4.85
N SER A 171 6.35 9.52 -3.57
CA SER A 171 6.95 8.30 -3.01
C SER A 171 5.91 7.21 -2.86
N ALA A 172 6.34 5.97 -3.08
CA ALA A 172 5.57 4.79 -2.75
C ALA A 172 6.45 3.70 -2.14
N TYR A 173 5.82 2.90 -1.30
CA TYR A 173 6.36 1.63 -0.84
C TYR A 173 5.27 0.56 -0.72
N VAL A 174 5.70 -0.68 -0.77
CA VAL A 174 4.90 -1.87 -0.47
C VAL A 174 5.76 -2.81 0.36
N PHE A 175 5.25 -3.31 1.48
CA PHE A 175 5.85 -4.43 2.19
C PHE A 175 4.96 -5.65 2.06
N THR A 176 5.56 -6.77 1.69
CA THR A 176 4.89 -8.07 1.54
C THR A 176 5.36 -9.04 2.61
N VAL A 177 4.43 -9.87 3.09
CA VAL A 177 4.69 -11.01 3.99
C VAL A 177 3.81 -12.16 3.53
N CYS A 178 4.32 -13.37 3.51
CA CYS A 178 3.56 -14.53 3.02
C CYS A 178 3.04 -14.35 1.58
N GLY A 179 3.79 -13.64 0.74
CA GLY A 179 3.47 -13.41 -0.67
C GLY A 179 2.39 -12.36 -0.95
N ALA A 180 1.99 -11.57 0.06
CA ALA A 180 0.99 -10.53 -0.12
C ALA A 180 1.31 -9.25 0.68
N ALA A 181 0.79 -8.11 0.21
CA ALA A 181 1.03 -6.81 0.83
C ALA A 181 0.37 -6.71 2.21
N VAL A 182 1.14 -6.27 3.21
CA VAL A 182 0.67 -6.01 4.58
C VAL A 182 0.60 -4.52 4.88
N THR A 183 1.45 -3.72 4.23
CA THR A 183 1.39 -2.26 4.27
C THR A 183 1.84 -1.69 2.93
N TRP A 184 1.25 -0.56 2.56
CA TRP A 184 1.58 0.17 1.33
C TRP A 184 1.22 1.63 1.48
N LYS A 185 1.91 2.46 0.71
CA LYS A 185 1.65 3.90 0.70
C LYS A 185 1.95 4.51 -0.67
N SER A 186 1.09 5.43 -1.06
CA SER A 186 1.33 6.37 -2.15
C SER A 186 1.20 7.76 -1.56
N LYS A 187 2.22 8.61 -1.67
CA LYS A 187 2.20 9.94 -1.06
C LYS A 187 3.01 10.95 -1.87
N LYS A 188 2.44 12.13 -2.09
CA LYS A 188 3.15 13.29 -2.59
C LYS A 188 4.29 13.66 -1.64
N GLN A 189 5.47 13.92 -2.19
CA GLN A 189 6.61 14.35 -1.40
C GLN A 189 6.41 15.78 -0.88
N PRO A 190 6.74 16.06 0.37
CA PRO A 190 6.60 17.40 0.96
C PRO A 190 7.70 18.37 0.50
N ILE A 191 8.74 17.87 -0.18
CA ILE A 191 9.86 18.64 -0.70
C ILE A 191 9.94 18.52 -2.22
N VAL A 192 10.53 19.50 -2.86
CA VAL A 192 10.84 19.45 -4.30
C VAL A 192 12.16 18.71 -4.46
N ALA A 193 12.12 17.53 -5.05
CA ALA A 193 13.33 16.78 -5.38
C ALA A 193 13.97 17.37 -6.65
N LEU A 194 15.28 17.60 -6.62
CA LEU A 194 16.02 18.20 -7.73
C LEU A 194 16.47 17.17 -8.78
N SER A 195 16.28 15.89 -8.50
CA SER A 195 16.59 14.78 -9.40
C SER A 195 15.77 13.54 -9.08
N THR A 196 15.71 12.59 -10.02
CA THR A 196 15.10 11.27 -9.80
C THR A 196 15.76 10.54 -8.63
N CYS A 197 17.09 10.60 -8.52
CA CYS A 197 17.83 10.00 -7.43
C CYS A 197 17.42 10.55 -6.07
N GLU A 198 17.21 11.85 -5.96
CA GLU A 198 16.74 12.51 -4.73
C GLU A 198 15.31 12.10 -4.37
N ALA A 199 14.42 12.01 -5.35
CA ALA A 199 13.06 11.52 -5.14
C ALA A 199 13.07 10.08 -4.62
N GLU A 200 13.89 9.21 -5.18
CA GLU A 200 14.04 7.82 -4.72
C GLU A 200 14.63 7.74 -3.29
N TYR A 201 15.56 8.63 -2.96
CA TYR A 201 16.10 8.73 -1.62
C TYR A 201 15.03 9.03 -0.56
N VAL A 202 14.14 9.96 -0.89
CA VAL A 202 13.00 10.29 -0.04
C VAL A 202 12.07 9.08 0.11
N ALA A 203 11.80 8.37 -0.97
CA ALA A 203 10.96 7.17 -0.94
C ALA A 203 11.58 6.04 -0.09
N LEU A 204 12.87 5.77 -0.27
CA LEU A 204 13.62 4.81 0.54
C LEU A 204 13.60 5.15 2.03
N THR A 205 13.73 6.46 2.39
CA THR A 205 13.65 6.89 3.79
C THR A 205 12.30 6.53 4.42
N GLU A 206 11.19 6.79 3.71
CA GLU A 206 9.84 6.47 4.20
C GLU A 206 9.65 4.93 4.27
N ALA A 207 10.16 4.19 3.28
CA ALA A 207 10.11 2.73 3.28
C ALA A 207 10.88 2.13 4.47
N MET A 208 12.12 2.60 4.74
CA MET A 208 12.90 2.08 5.87
C MET A 208 12.26 2.39 7.23
N LYS A 209 11.62 3.55 7.40
CA LYS A 209 10.86 3.85 8.62
C LYS A 209 9.71 2.88 8.84
N GLU A 210 8.95 2.60 7.79
CA GLU A 210 7.85 1.64 7.83
C GLU A 210 8.35 0.22 8.10
N GLY A 211 9.42 -0.20 7.41
CA GLY A 211 10.04 -1.50 7.63
C GLY A 211 10.55 -1.69 9.06
N SER A 212 11.16 -0.65 9.65
CA SER A 212 11.59 -0.68 11.06
C SER A 212 10.38 -0.85 11.99
N TRP A 213 9.30 -0.13 11.76
CA TRP A 213 8.08 -0.24 12.54
C TRP A 213 7.46 -1.65 12.44
N LEU A 214 7.35 -2.19 11.21
CA LEU A 214 6.85 -3.55 11.00
C LEU A 214 7.71 -4.60 11.69
N ASN A 215 9.02 -4.47 11.62
CA ASN A 215 9.95 -5.38 12.25
C ASN A 215 9.76 -5.42 13.78
N ASN A 216 9.68 -4.24 14.41
CA ASN A 216 9.41 -4.12 15.84
C ASN A 216 8.04 -4.71 16.18
N PHE A 217 7.02 -4.42 15.39
CA PHE A 217 5.66 -4.95 15.57
C PHE A 217 5.63 -6.49 15.54
N PHE A 218 6.31 -7.12 14.58
CA PHE A 218 6.39 -8.58 14.53
C PHE A 218 7.18 -9.16 15.70
N GLN A 219 8.24 -8.49 16.16
CA GLN A 219 9.00 -8.92 17.33
C GLN A 219 8.16 -8.85 18.61
N GLU A 220 7.43 -7.76 18.83
CA GLU A 220 6.54 -7.61 20.00
C GLU A 220 5.41 -8.66 19.99
N LEU A 221 4.94 -9.06 18.83
CA LEU A 221 3.97 -10.17 18.68
C LEU A 221 4.61 -11.57 18.78
N CYS A 222 5.91 -11.68 19.03
CA CYS A 222 6.67 -12.94 19.00
C CYS A 222 6.56 -13.71 17.67
N LEU A 223 6.38 -12.98 16.57
CA LEU A 223 6.28 -13.50 15.21
C LEU A 223 7.63 -13.44 14.46
N ASN A 224 8.71 -13.80 15.13
CA ASN A 224 10.09 -13.68 14.63
C ASN A 224 10.33 -14.39 13.28
N LYS A 225 9.51 -15.41 12.96
CA LYS A 225 9.56 -16.10 11.66
C LYS A 225 9.32 -15.14 10.49
N TYR A 226 8.55 -14.09 10.67
CA TYR A 226 8.20 -13.11 9.65
C TYR A 226 9.04 -11.83 9.73
N SER A 227 9.84 -11.68 10.80
CA SER A 227 10.75 -10.57 11.03
C SER A 227 12.17 -11.03 10.70
N PRO A 228 12.68 -10.79 9.50
CA PRO A 228 14.06 -11.12 9.15
C PRO A 228 15.01 -10.24 9.99
N GLY A 229 16.19 -10.76 10.34
CA GLY A 229 17.21 -9.96 11.02
C GLY A 229 17.60 -8.72 10.22
N THR A 230 17.71 -8.87 8.89
CA THR A 230 17.94 -7.79 7.94
C THR A 230 16.79 -7.73 6.94
N ILE A 231 16.17 -6.56 6.78
CA ILE A 231 15.04 -6.36 5.86
C ILE A 231 15.58 -5.99 4.47
N THR A 232 15.19 -6.74 3.45
CA THR A 232 15.53 -6.42 2.06
C THR A 232 14.50 -5.47 1.47
N ILE A 233 14.98 -4.34 0.89
CA ILE A 233 14.17 -3.40 0.12
C ILE A 233 14.65 -3.41 -1.34
N LYS A 234 13.72 -3.62 -2.26
CA LYS A 234 13.93 -3.56 -3.72
C LYS A 234 13.74 -2.13 -4.21
N CYS A 235 14.72 -1.63 -5.00
CA CYS A 235 14.72 -0.29 -5.60
C CYS A 235 15.22 -0.40 -7.04
N ASP A 236 14.63 0.36 -7.97
CA ASP A 236 15.03 0.34 -9.38
C ASP A 236 16.06 1.43 -9.75
N ASN A 237 16.43 2.30 -8.79
CA ASN A 237 17.39 3.36 -9.01
C ASN A 237 18.79 2.96 -8.53
N GLN A 238 19.65 2.54 -9.48
CA GLN A 238 21.03 2.14 -9.18
C GLN A 238 21.87 3.29 -8.59
N SER A 239 21.58 4.55 -8.97
CA SER A 239 22.31 5.70 -8.44
C SER A 239 22.00 5.92 -6.97
N ALA A 240 20.72 5.81 -6.57
CA ALA A 240 20.31 5.87 -5.18
C ALA A 240 20.98 4.75 -4.35
N ILE A 241 21.01 3.52 -4.86
CA ILE A 241 21.66 2.38 -4.20
C ILE A 241 23.18 2.62 -4.03
N LYS A 242 23.88 3.11 -5.08
CA LYS A 242 25.30 3.43 -5.01
C LYS A 242 25.60 4.52 -3.98
N MET A 243 24.77 5.55 -3.89
CA MET A 243 24.93 6.63 -2.91
C MET A 243 24.78 6.14 -1.46
N ILE A 244 23.92 5.15 -1.19
CA ILE A 244 23.79 4.56 0.14
C ILE A 244 25.04 3.77 0.51
N LYS A 245 25.60 3.01 -0.45
CA LYS A 245 26.75 2.12 -0.22
C LYS A 245 28.10 2.84 -0.19
N ASN A 246 28.25 3.96 -0.93
CA ASN A 246 29.52 4.67 -1.06
C ASN A 246 29.47 6.08 -0.45
N PRO A 247 30.34 6.40 0.52
CA PRO A 247 30.32 7.66 1.22
C PRO A 247 31.06 8.76 0.42
N VAL A 248 30.54 9.18 -0.72
CA VAL A 248 31.05 10.41 -1.37
C VAL A 248 30.28 11.59 -0.77
N GLN A 249 31.00 12.46 -0.01
CA GLN A 249 30.43 13.70 0.51
C GLN A 249 30.07 14.63 -0.67
N ASN A 250 28.84 14.58 -1.12
CA ASN A 250 28.32 15.57 -2.06
C ASN A 250 27.83 16.79 -1.26
N GLN A 251 28.62 17.87 -1.31
CA GLN A 251 28.32 19.17 -0.65
C GLN A 251 27.02 19.84 -1.10
N ARG A 252 26.30 19.28 -2.08
CA ARG A 252 25.14 19.91 -2.74
C ARG A 252 23.78 19.63 -2.10
N SER A 253 23.69 18.89 -1.01
CA SER A 253 22.39 18.43 -0.48
C SER A 253 22.20 18.60 1.03
N LYS A 254 22.48 19.78 1.57
CA LYS A 254 22.35 20.05 3.04
C LYS A 254 20.96 19.73 3.61
N HIS A 255 19.88 19.96 2.86
CA HIS A 255 18.50 19.70 3.30
C HIS A 255 18.08 18.22 3.24
N ILE A 256 18.88 17.35 2.56
CA ILE A 256 18.67 15.89 2.50
C ILE A 256 19.64 15.16 3.44
N ASN A 257 20.60 15.87 4.01
CA ASN A 257 21.70 15.29 4.77
C ASN A 257 21.22 14.35 5.91
N LEU A 258 20.15 14.72 6.63
CA LEU A 258 19.60 13.88 7.71
C LEU A 258 19.00 12.57 7.18
N LYS A 259 18.28 12.61 6.05
CA LYS A 259 17.75 11.40 5.41
C LYS A 259 18.87 10.52 4.88
N TYR A 260 19.89 11.13 4.32
CA TYR A 260 21.09 10.46 3.84
C TYR A 260 21.81 9.71 4.96
N LEU A 261 22.08 10.38 6.07
CA LEU A 261 22.70 9.78 7.25
C LEU A 261 21.84 8.65 7.82
N TYR A 262 20.52 8.86 7.89
CA TYR A 262 19.59 7.84 8.37
C TYR A 262 19.66 6.56 7.54
N LEU A 263 19.52 6.66 6.20
CA LEU A 263 19.56 5.49 5.30
C LEU A 263 20.88 4.73 5.41
N ARG A 264 22.00 5.45 5.44
CA ARG A 264 23.32 4.83 5.60
C ARG A 264 23.46 4.11 6.92
N ASN A 265 23.11 4.75 8.02
CA ASN A 265 23.17 4.13 9.34
C ASN A 265 22.31 2.85 9.40
N GLN A 266 21.13 2.85 8.77
CA GLN A 266 20.29 1.66 8.72
C GLN A 266 20.94 0.50 7.94
N VAL A 267 21.66 0.80 6.85
CA VAL A 267 22.35 -0.22 6.06
C VAL A 267 23.66 -0.65 6.73
N GLU A 268 24.45 0.28 7.25
CA GLU A 268 25.72 0.01 7.96
C GLU A 268 25.50 -0.84 9.23
N ASN A 269 24.39 -0.59 9.96
CA ASN A 269 23.99 -1.37 11.12
C ASN A 269 23.40 -2.76 10.75
N GLY A 270 23.29 -3.10 9.49
CA GLY A 270 22.75 -4.37 9.02
C GLY A 270 21.22 -4.51 9.17
N ASN A 271 20.51 -3.44 9.53
CA ASN A 271 19.05 -3.46 9.66
C ASN A 271 18.35 -3.63 8.31
N PHE A 272 18.96 -3.06 7.24
CA PHE A 272 18.43 -3.11 5.89
C PHE A 272 19.48 -3.44 4.84
N THR A 273 19.04 -4.14 3.80
CA THR A 273 19.76 -4.32 2.55
C THR A 273 18.93 -3.72 1.41
N VAL A 274 19.56 -2.89 0.58
CA VAL A 274 18.93 -2.32 -0.62
C VAL A 274 19.48 -3.03 -1.84
N GLU A 275 18.58 -3.66 -2.61
CA GLU A 275 18.89 -4.43 -3.79
C GLU A 275 18.24 -3.85 -5.05
N TYR A 276 18.96 -3.93 -6.16
CA TYR A 276 18.42 -3.52 -7.45
C TYR A 276 17.34 -4.47 -7.93
N LEU A 277 16.25 -3.90 -8.43
CA LEU A 277 15.21 -4.60 -9.14
C LEU A 277 14.89 -3.83 -10.43
N PRO A 278 14.92 -4.46 -11.63
CA PRO A 278 14.53 -3.78 -12.85
C PRO A 278 13.12 -3.22 -12.78
N THR A 279 12.91 -2.02 -13.36
CA THR A 279 11.62 -1.29 -13.33
C THR A 279 10.44 -2.14 -13.83
N GLU A 280 10.69 -3.04 -14.80
CA GLU A 280 9.65 -3.95 -15.30
C GLU A 280 9.05 -4.86 -14.21
N PHE A 281 9.85 -5.18 -13.17
CA PHE A 281 9.44 -6.03 -12.04
C PHE A 281 9.05 -5.23 -10.79
N MET A 282 9.19 -3.89 -10.81
CA MET A 282 8.89 -3.03 -9.66
C MET A 282 7.37 -2.94 -9.42
N ILE A 283 6.90 -3.57 -8.35
CA ILE A 283 5.47 -3.59 -8.00
C ILE A 283 4.99 -2.26 -7.40
N ALA A 284 5.89 -1.47 -6.80
CA ALA A 284 5.57 -0.15 -6.26
C ALA A 284 5.30 0.92 -7.34
N ASP A 285 5.60 0.63 -8.62
CA ASP A 285 5.35 1.53 -9.76
C ASP A 285 3.88 1.99 -9.83
N ALA A 286 2.92 1.06 -9.66
CA ALA A 286 1.50 1.37 -9.73
C ALA A 286 1.00 2.30 -8.62
N LEU A 287 1.83 2.52 -7.58
CA LEU A 287 1.54 3.44 -6.48
C LEU A 287 2.16 4.82 -6.70
N THR A 288 2.99 5.01 -7.74
CA THR A 288 3.64 6.31 -8.04
C THR A 288 3.08 6.99 -9.27
N LYS A 289 2.55 6.24 -10.23
CA LYS A 289 2.10 6.75 -11.54
C LYS A 289 1.02 5.85 -12.15
N PRO A 290 0.23 6.36 -13.12
CA PRO A 290 -0.70 5.53 -13.88
C PRO A 290 0.04 4.49 -14.71
N MET A 291 -0.52 3.28 -14.79
CA MET A 291 0.09 2.15 -15.48
C MET A 291 -0.78 1.63 -16.62
N PRO A 292 -0.18 1.15 -17.72
CA PRO A 292 -0.88 0.33 -18.71
C PRO A 292 -1.47 -0.93 -18.05
N ARG A 293 -2.55 -1.46 -18.65
CA ARG A 293 -3.30 -2.62 -18.10
C ARG A 293 -2.40 -3.78 -17.67
N ALA A 294 -1.47 -4.19 -18.52
CA ALA A 294 -0.59 -5.34 -18.25
C ALA A 294 0.28 -5.12 -17.01
N LYS A 295 0.90 -3.93 -16.91
CA LYS A 295 1.76 -3.57 -15.76
C LYS A 295 0.94 -3.36 -14.49
N ASN A 296 -0.25 -2.73 -14.58
CA ASN A 296 -1.15 -2.58 -13.44
C ASN A 296 -1.54 -3.94 -12.85
N LEU A 297 -1.91 -4.89 -13.71
CA LEU A 297 -2.25 -6.25 -13.29
C LEU A 297 -1.04 -6.98 -12.68
N TYR A 298 0.15 -6.82 -13.26
CA TYR A 298 1.39 -7.37 -12.71
C TYR A 298 1.67 -6.83 -11.30
N CYS A 299 1.60 -5.52 -11.11
CA CYS A 299 1.81 -4.88 -9.80
C CYS A 299 0.76 -5.34 -8.78
N ALA A 300 -0.51 -5.41 -9.17
CA ALA A 300 -1.58 -5.87 -8.30
C ALA A 300 -1.34 -7.32 -7.85
N LYS A 301 -0.99 -8.23 -8.76
CA LYS A 301 -0.63 -9.62 -8.42
C LYS A 301 0.61 -9.70 -7.53
N GLY A 302 1.61 -8.85 -7.76
CA GLY A 302 2.79 -8.73 -6.90
C GLY A 302 2.46 -8.26 -5.47
N CYS A 303 1.37 -7.50 -5.31
CA CYS A 303 0.79 -7.18 -4.01
C CYS A 303 -0.07 -8.32 -3.41
N GLY A 304 -0.13 -9.48 -4.04
CA GLY A 304 -0.98 -10.59 -3.61
C GLY A 304 -2.48 -10.39 -3.88
N LEU A 305 -2.84 -9.43 -4.75
CA LEU A 305 -4.21 -9.15 -5.13
C LEU A 305 -4.61 -10.01 -6.33
N PHE A 306 -5.58 -10.90 -6.13
CA PHE A 306 -6.13 -11.79 -7.15
C PHE A 306 -7.57 -11.39 -7.47
N PHE A 307 -7.90 -11.46 -8.79
CA PHE A 307 -9.19 -11.04 -9.35
C PHE A 307 -10.06 -12.22 -9.72
#